data_01c0ab72522d92b7ac76c85a3fd0ba7a
#
_entry.id   01c0ab72522d92b7ac76c85a3fd0ba7a
#
_cell.length_a   1.000
_cell.length_b   1.000
_cell.length_c   1.000
_cell.angle_alpha   90.00
_cell.angle_beta   90.00
_cell.angle_gamma   90.00
#
_symmetry.space_group_name_H-M   'P 1'
#
loop_
_entity.id
_entity.type
_entity.pdbx_description
1 polymer ?
#
loop_
_entity_poly.entity_id
_entity_poly.type
_entity_poly.pdbx_seq_one_letter_code
_entity_poly.pdbx_strand_id
1 'polypeptide(L)'
;MAVIIRWFSAILAVLFGLPTLLGAVFQSLLKGGYDERPVTAIAENFLEGNKEFIDEAKSEYWSAGYARRVLTPEDIDETRYFLGGFLKFPAQEATGIVDDLCVRAVVLDDNSGRGAAAFAWIDGIGFMNADIKDIREKLSDITGDGKLISIDVGSTHAHSAIDTQGLWGNIPRSGRNQNYIDSLTQKAADAIREAYNNRSEGNLYYASKSCPQMFYDGRDPYSIDDKIHFFHFVPNAEGKKEIYIANFGAHPINLGWSNTEISGDFPYYIEKEVVNEKNADFIFIQGAIGGAIHSDMGVQNGIPEDLTSFEKMKEYSNIVADILYELNEKAEKVEPILNVRHAQVDFEINNFVFLLAASADLCNVKAFKENGKIYLTSEIGYVEIGKNIKILEAPGEAMPELVYGGFYSAEEAFTGTEYPYEGIAICFGEDDEVLVFGLCNDAVGYIVPDNDYSSSGAEGHYEETVSTGSKSGTAFSEAFFDLLDVWG
;
A
#
# COMPACT_ATOMS: atom_id res chain seq x y z
N MET A 1 13.15 -35.65 3.93
CA MET A 1 12.36 -34.47 4.32
C MET A 1 12.81 -33.91 5.67
N ALA A 2 12.78 -34.62 6.78
CA ALA A 2 13.23 -34.14 8.10
C ALA A 2 14.69 -33.66 8.19
N VAL A 3 15.59 -34.23 7.39
CA VAL A 3 17.03 -33.84 7.34
C VAL A 3 17.19 -32.50 6.61
N ILE A 4 16.45 -32.27 5.52
CA ILE A 4 16.52 -31.01 4.74
C ILE A 4 15.93 -29.85 5.56
N ILE A 5 14.82 -30.08 6.26
CA ILE A 5 14.22 -29.08 7.18
C ILE A 5 15.18 -28.71 8.31
N ARG A 6 15.89 -29.70 8.89
CA ARG A 6 16.94 -29.45 9.92
C ARG A 6 18.12 -28.65 9.37
N TRP A 7 18.56 -28.91 8.14
CA TRP A 7 19.64 -28.15 7.52
C TRP A 7 19.19 -26.73 7.15
N PHE A 8 17.94 -26.54 6.69
CA PHE A 8 17.40 -25.23 6.38
C PHE A 8 17.14 -24.41 7.65
N SER A 9 16.59 -25.01 8.70
CA SER A 9 16.48 -24.38 10.03
C SER A 9 17.84 -24.10 10.65
N ALA A 10 18.85 -24.95 10.42
CA ALA A 10 20.21 -24.72 10.87
C ALA A 10 20.89 -23.62 10.04
N ILE A 11 20.60 -23.50 8.74
CA ILE A 11 21.09 -22.41 7.89
C ILE A 11 20.40 -21.09 8.28
N LEU A 12 19.11 -21.08 8.54
CA LEU A 12 18.41 -19.91 9.09
C LEU A 12 18.92 -19.57 10.50
N ALA A 13 19.06 -20.54 11.41
CA ALA A 13 19.62 -20.32 12.74
C ALA A 13 21.11 -19.91 12.70
N VAL A 14 21.88 -20.34 11.70
CA VAL A 14 23.24 -19.90 11.43
C VAL A 14 23.26 -18.50 10.80
N LEU A 15 22.32 -18.19 9.93
CA LEU A 15 22.16 -16.84 9.34
C LEU A 15 21.64 -15.82 10.37
N PHE A 16 20.74 -16.23 11.28
CA PHE A 16 20.20 -15.38 12.34
C PHE A 16 20.91 -15.51 13.69
N GLY A 17 21.70 -16.57 13.91
CA GLY A 17 22.33 -16.90 15.18
C GLY A 17 23.86 -16.88 15.21
N LEU A 18 24.56 -16.51 14.12
CA LEU A 18 26.00 -16.29 14.18
C LEU A 18 26.31 -14.90 14.75
N PRO A 19 26.89 -14.83 15.96
CA PRO A 19 27.19 -13.52 16.54
C PRO A 19 28.26 -12.81 15.72
N THR A 20 27.85 -11.65 15.24
CA THR A 20 28.62 -10.43 15.02
C THR A 20 29.80 -10.42 14.03
N LEU A 21 30.69 -11.36 13.95
CA LEU A 21 31.90 -11.21 13.11
C LEU A 21 31.72 -11.70 11.68
N LEU A 22 31.12 -12.88 11.48
CA LEU A 22 30.84 -13.44 10.15
C LEU A 22 29.67 -12.69 9.47
N GLY A 23 28.67 -12.27 10.26
CA GLY A 23 27.60 -11.42 9.79
C GLY A 23 28.10 -10.05 9.32
N ALA A 24 28.98 -9.42 10.09
CA ALA A 24 29.58 -8.14 9.72
C ALA A 24 30.50 -8.24 8.48
N VAL A 25 31.24 -9.33 8.32
CA VAL A 25 32.08 -9.59 7.14
C VAL A 25 31.19 -9.84 5.90
N PHE A 26 30.11 -10.62 6.04
CA PHE A 26 29.19 -10.91 4.97
C PHE A 26 28.37 -9.68 4.57
N GLN A 27 27.87 -8.90 5.52
CA GLN A 27 27.26 -7.58 5.26
C GLN A 27 28.24 -6.62 4.59
N SER A 28 29.52 -6.63 4.98
CA SER A 28 30.55 -5.80 4.34
C SER A 28 30.82 -6.22 2.90
N LEU A 29 30.75 -7.51 2.60
CA LEU A 29 30.89 -8.05 1.24
C LEU A 29 29.68 -7.69 0.37
N LEU A 30 28.46 -7.82 0.92
CA LEU A 30 27.25 -7.42 0.23
C LEU A 30 27.24 -5.91 -0.04
N LYS A 31 27.58 -5.09 0.95
CA LYS A 31 27.70 -3.62 0.80
C LYS A 31 28.74 -3.18 -0.25
N GLY A 32 29.71 -4.02 -0.59
CA GLY A 32 30.70 -3.76 -1.63
C GLY A 32 30.16 -3.87 -3.06
N GLY A 33 28.97 -4.45 -3.24
CA GLY A 33 28.36 -4.65 -4.57
C GLY A 33 27.42 -3.56 -5.05
N TYR A 34 27.15 -2.53 -4.23
CA TYR A 34 26.24 -1.43 -4.60
C TYR A 34 26.99 -0.22 -5.16
N ASP A 35 26.42 0.39 -6.18
CA ASP A 35 26.89 1.64 -6.74
C ASP A 35 26.69 2.82 -5.78
N GLU A 36 27.51 3.87 -5.95
CA GLU A 36 27.29 5.14 -5.23
C GLU A 36 25.98 5.79 -5.74
N ARG A 37 25.40 6.68 -4.91
CA ARG A 37 24.13 7.34 -5.20
C ARG A 37 24.11 7.94 -6.61
N PRO A 38 23.18 7.55 -7.48
CA PRO A 38 23.02 8.15 -8.80
C PRO A 38 22.40 9.55 -8.67
N VAL A 39 23.10 10.58 -9.20
CA VAL A 39 22.68 12.00 -9.06
C VAL A 39 21.39 12.33 -9.82
N THR A 40 21.01 11.54 -10.82
CA THR A 40 19.91 11.85 -11.76
C THR A 40 18.73 10.86 -11.73
N ALA A 41 18.96 9.60 -11.42
CA ALA A 41 17.93 8.56 -11.56
C ALA A 41 16.83 8.59 -10.46
N ILE A 42 17.09 9.28 -9.34
CA ILE A 42 16.17 9.31 -8.19
C ILE A 42 14.98 10.23 -8.45
N ALA A 43 15.21 11.37 -9.14
CA ALA A 43 14.16 12.35 -9.45
C ALA A 43 13.41 12.07 -10.76
N GLU A 44 13.80 11.04 -11.53
CA GLU A 44 13.17 10.73 -12.80
C GLU A 44 11.73 10.24 -12.58
N ASN A 45 10.79 10.83 -13.30
CA ASN A 45 9.35 10.58 -13.18
C ASN A 45 8.77 10.79 -11.78
N PHE A 46 9.45 11.58 -10.92
CA PHE A 46 8.91 12.07 -9.66
C PHE A 46 7.95 13.23 -9.91
N LEU A 47 6.76 13.17 -9.32
CA LEU A 47 5.73 14.20 -9.41
C LEU A 47 5.59 14.87 -8.05
N GLU A 48 6.07 16.09 -7.92
CA GLU A 48 6.12 16.81 -6.64
C GLU A 48 4.74 17.27 -6.15
N GLY A 49 3.75 17.41 -7.06
CA GLY A 49 2.41 17.89 -6.73
C GLY A 49 2.24 19.40 -6.94
N ASN A 50 1.36 20.03 -6.16
CA ASN A 50 1.08 21.45 -6.24
C ASN A 50 2.26 22.31 -5.79
N LYS A 51 2.50 23.41 -6.48
CA LYS A 51 3.50 24.41 -6.07
C LYS A 51 3.01 25.26 -4.89
N GLU A 52 1.70 25.50 -4.82
CA GLU A 52 1.04 26.27 -3.77
C GLU A 52 -0.27 25.57 -3.39
N PHE A 53 -0.56 25.55 -2.11
CA PHE A 53 -1.84 25.05 -1.59
C PHE A 53 -2.88 26.15 -1.60
N ILE A 54 -4.14 25.76 -1.70
CA ILE A 54 -5.28 26.66 -1.57
C ILE A 54 -6.16 26.23 -0.40
N ASP A 55 -6.77 27.18 0.26
CA ASP A 55 -7.71 27.03 1.37
C ASP A 55 -9.16 27.40 1.00
N GLU A 56 -9.36 27.91 -0.21
CA GLU A 56 -10.66 28.26 -0.74
C GLU A 56 -10.93 27.59 -2.08
N ALA A 57 -12.11 27.00 -2.23
CA ALA A 57 -12.56 26.41 -3.48
C ALA A 57 -12.63 27.45 -4.60
N LYS A 58 -12.16 27.08 -5.78
CA LYS A 58 -12.19 27.93 -6.99
C LYS A 58 -13.31 27.51 -7.95
N SER A 59 -14.00 26.41 -7.67
CA SER A 59 -15.13 25.86 -8.41
C SER A 59 -16.27 25.48 -7.47
N GLU A 60 -17.47 25.32 -8.01
CA GLU A 60 -18.64 24.77 -7.28
C GLU A 60 -18.66 23.23 -7.30
N TYR A 61 -17.97 22.62 -8.25
CA TYR A 61 -18.01 21.20 -8.54
C TYR A 61 -16.60 20.61 -8.63
N TRP A 62 -16.51 19.35 -8.23
CA TRP A 62 -15.42 18.48 -8.59
C TRP A 62 -15.58 17.98 -10.02
N SER A 63 -14.49 17.53 -10.64
CA SER A 63 -14.54 16.62 -11.77
C SER A 63 -13.90 15.30 -11.39
N ALA A 64 -14.58 14.19 -11.69
CA ALA A 64 -13.99 12.87 -11.48
C ALA A 64 -14.24 11.94 -12.68
N GLY A 65 -13.34 11.00 -12.86
CA GLY A 65 -13.44 9.92 -13.83
C GLY A 65 -12.89 8.63 -13.27
N TYR A 66 -13.37 7.52 -13.79
CA TYR A 66 -13.02 6.18 -13.36
C TYR A 66 -12.73 5.27 -14.55
N ALA A 67 -11.82 4.34 -14.38
CA ALA A 67 -11.62 3.21 -15.28
C ALA A 67 -11.07 1.98 -14.57
N ARG A 68 -11.35 0.81 -15.13
CA ARG A 68 -10.92 -0.50 -14.63
C ARG A 68 -10.31 -1.32 -15.75
N ARG A 69 -9.28 -2.11 -15.43
CA ARG A 69 -8.71 -3.12 -16.34
C ARG A 69 -8.50 -4.43 -15.61
N VAL A 70 -8.78 -5.53 -16.30
CA VAL A 70 -8.48 -6.88 -15.83
C VAL A 70 -7.00 -7.17 -16.06
N LEU A 71 -6.35 -7.68 -15.02
CA LEU A 71 -4.92 -8.01 -14.99
C LEU A 71 -4.66 -9.50 -15.00
N THR A 72 -5.68 -10.33 -14.71
CA THR A 72 -5.57 -11.79 -14.72
C THR A 72 -4.97 -12.26 -16.04
N PRO A 73 -3.89 -13.06 -16.02
CA PRO A 73 -3.28 -13.56 -17.26
C PRO A 73 -4.16 -14.61 -17.92
N GLU A 74 -4.22 -14.59 -19.25
CA GLU A 74 -4.97 -15.55 -20.03
C GLU A 74 -4.21 -16.88 -20.24
N ASP A 75 -2.91 -16.90 -19.99
CA ASP A 75 -1.98 -18.01 -20.25
C ASP A 75 -1.59 -18.78 -18.98
N ILE A 76 -2.41 -18.80 -17.95
CA ILE A 76 -2.13 -19.48 -16.69
C ILE A 76 -1.87 -20.98 -16.85
N ASP A 77 -2.47 -21.62 -17.83
CA ASP A 77 -2.25 -23.04 -18.12
C ASP A 77 -0.91 -23.31 -18.84
N GLU A 78 -0.29 -22.29 -19.41
CA GLU A 78 0.94 -22.39 -20.21
C GLU A 78 2.14 -21.78 -19.50
N THR A 79 1.90 -20.75 -18.67
CA THR A 79 2.91 -19.97 -17.98
C THR A 79 2.82 -20.18 -16.48
N ARG A 80 3.98 -20.42 -15.85
CA ARG A 80 4.05 -20.56 -14.39
C ARG A 80 4.04 -19.19 -13.73
N TYR A 81 3.06 -18.98 -12.83
CA TYR A 81 2.95 -17.85 -11.96
C TYR A 81 3.07 -18.26 -10.50
N PHE A 82 3.61 -17.41 -9.66
CA PHE A 82 3.68 -17.60 -8.22
C PHE A 82 2.75 -16.61 -7.52
N LEU A 83 2.15 -17.03 -6.39
CA LEU A 83 1.35 -16.13 -5.56
C LEU A 83 2.25 -15.41 -4.57
N GLY A 84 2.02 -14.10 -4.42
CA GLY A 84 2.71 -13.25 -3.45
C GLY A 84 2.12 -13.35 -2.04
N GLY A 85 2.86 -12.84 -1.04
CA GLY A 85 2.39 -12.58 0.32
C GLY A 85 2.81 -13.61 1.36
N PHE A 86 2.64 -14.90 1.13
CA PHE A 86 3.02 -15.94 2.09
C PHE A 86 4.39 -16.54 1.76
N LEU A 87 5.37 -16.40 2.67
CA LEU A 87 6.68 -17.03 2.51
C LEU A 87 6.56 -18.56 2.67
N LYS A 88 6.60 -19.27 1.54
CA LYS A 88 6.51 -20.73 1.47
C LYS A 88 7.69 -21.37 0.79
N PHE A 89 8.00 -22.60 1.20
CA PHE A 89 8.96 -23.42 0.49
C PHE A 89 8.43 -24.86 0.32
N PRO A 90 8.27 -25.36 -0.91
CA PRO A 90 8.48 -24.65 -2.19
C PRO A 90 7.52 -23.46 -2.35
N ALA A 91 7.90 -22.52 -3.23
CA ALA A 91 7.09 -21.36 -3.55
C ALA A 91 5.68 -21.79 -4.05
N GLN A 92 4.69 -20.96 -3.79
CA GLN A 92 3.29 -21.27 -4.09
C GLN A 92 2.98 -20.94 -5.55
N GLU A 93 2.91 -21.95 -6.40
CA GLU A 93 2.49 -21.80 -7.79
C GLU A 93 0.98 -21.59 -7.88
N ALA A 94 0.54 -20.71 -8.76
CA ALA A 94 -0.87 -20.55 -9.10
C ALA A 94 -1.39 -21.78 -9.85
N THR A 95 -2.50 -22.35 -9.38
CA THR A 95 -3.11 -23.57 -9.94
C THR A 95 -4.47 -23.35 -10.58
N GLY A 96 -5.02 -22.14 -10.49
CA GLY A 96 -6.32 -21.77 -11.03
C GLY A 96 -6.65 -20.32 -10.74
N ILE A 97 -7.87 -19.93 -11.10
CA ILE A 97 -8.39 -18.57 -10.92
C ILE A 97 -9.76 -18.68 -10.23
N VAL A 98 -9.92 -18.02 -9.09
CA VAL A 98 -11.20 -17.86 -8.39
C VAL A 98 -11.93 -16.64 -8.94
N ASP A 99 -11.22 -15.53 -9.08
CA ASP A 99 -11.74 -14.26 -9.61
C ASP A 99 -10.61 -13.43 -10.24
N ASP A 100 -11.01 -12.34 -10.91
CA ASP A 100 -10.08 -11.49 -11.64
C ASP A 100 -9.27 -10.57 -10.73
N LEU A 101 -7.97 -10.47 -11.01
CA LEU A 101 -7.14 -9.36 -10.58
C LEU A 101 -7.42 -8.14 -11.45
N CYS A 102 -7.44 -6.95 -10.84
CA CYS A 102 -7.75 -5.72 -11.54
C CYS A 102 -6.85 -4.56 -11.12
N VAL A 103 -6.73 -3.58 -11.99
CA VAL A 103 -6.41 -2.20 -11.61
C VAL A 103 -7.67 -1.37 -11.72
N ARG A 104 -7.87 -0.51 -10.72
CA ARG A 104 -8.93 0.49 -10.68
C ARG A 104 -8.29 1.85 -10.52
N ALA A 105 -8.68 2.80 -11.35
CA ALA A 105 -8.15 4.15 -11.32
C ALA A 105 -9.28 5.16 -11.19
N VAL A 106 -9.12 6.13 -10.30
CA VAL A 106 -9.95 7.31 -10.17
C VAL A 106 -9.09 8.55 -10.35
N VAL A 107 -9.58 9.54 -11.08
CA VAL A 107 -8.94 10.84 -11.21
C VAL A 107 -9.86 11.90 -10.63
N LEU A 108 -9.34 12.70 -9.72
CA LEU A 108 -10.02 13.83 -9.09
C LEU A 108 -9.40 15.15 -9.54
N ASP A 109 -10.25 16.14 -9.77
CA ASP A 109 -9.86 17.49 -10.17
C ASP A 109 -10.79 18.48 -9.45
N ASP A 110 -10.23 19.44 -8.71
CA ASP A 110 -10.99 20.49 -8.02
C ASP A 110 -11.43 21.62 -8.95
N ASN A 111 -11.14 21.49 -10.25
CA ASN A 111 -11.42 22.47 -11.30
C ASN A 111 -10.81 23.87 -11.02
N SER A 112 -9.78 23.95 -10.18
CA SER A 112 -9.04 25.18 -9.90
C SER A 112 -8.11 25.60 -11.06
N GLY A 113 -7.85 24.68 -11.98
CA GLY A 113 -6.88 24.84 -13.07
C GLY A 113 -5.44 24.51 -12.67
N ARG A 114 -5.19 24.08 -11.41
CA ARG A 114 -3.87 23.68 -10.94
C ARG A 114 -3.47 22.28 -11.42
N GLY A 115 -4.46 21.45 -11.76
CA GLY A 115 -4.31 20.09 -12.26
C GLY A 115 -5.03 19.06 -11.38
N ALA A 116 -5.07 17.82 -11.86
CA ALA A 116 -5.78 16.70 -11.25
C ALA A 116 -4.81 15.72 -10.60
N ALA A 117 -5.30 14.92 -9.63
CA ALA A 117 -4.61 13.77 -9.07
C ALA A 117 -5.24 12.47 -9.54
N ALA A 118 -4.41 11.50 -9.87
CA ALA A 118 -4.82 10.15 -10.24
C ALA A 118 -4.45 9.18 -9.11
N PHE A 119 -5.42 8.39 -8.64
CA PHE A 119 -5.25 7.34 -7.66
C PHE A 119 -5.58 6.00 -8.31
N ALA A 120 -4.62 5.08 -8.36
CA ALA A 120 -4.80 3.78 -8.98
C ALA A 120 -4.37 2.66 -8.02
N TRP A 121 -5.29 1.76 -7.68
CA TRP A 121 -5.00 0.60 -6.85
C TRP A 121 -5.07 -0.69 -7.65
N ILE A 122 -4.04 -1.49 -7.49
CA ILE A 122 -3.78 -2.72 -8.25
C ILE A 122 -3.91 -3.92 -7.31
N ASP A 123 -4.66 -4.93 -7.72
CA ASP A 123 -4.71 -6.20 -6.99
C ASP A 123 -3.36 -6.90 -7.10
N GLY A 124 -2.61 -6.85 -6.03
CA GLY A 124 -1.25 -7.37 -5.94
C GLY A 124 -0.69 -7.19 -4.55
N ILE A 125 0.44 -7.86 -4.27
CA ILE A 125 1.09 -7.79 -2.96
C ILE A 125 1.80 -6.45 -2.72
N GLY A 126 2.27 -5.81 -3.78
CA GLY A 126 2.99 -4.53 -3.74
C GLY A 126 3.73 -4.28 -5.04
N PHE A 127 4.03 -3.02 -5.29
CA PHE A 127 4.79 -2.57 -6.46
C PHE A 127 5.97 -1.74 -6.02
N MET A 128 7.13 -2.01 -6.60
CA MET A 128 8.31 -1.22 -6.31
C MET A 128 8.23 0.14 -7.01
N ASN A 129 8.79 1.18 -6.40
CA ASN A 129 8.80 2.53 -6.96
C ASN A 129 9.27 2.59 -8.43
N ALA A 130 10.21 1.73 -8.82
CA ALA A 130 10.67 1.64 -10.21
C ALA A 130 9.55 1.24 -11.20
N ASP A 131 8.62 0.37 -10.81
CA ASP A 131 7.47 -0.02 -11.64
C ASP A 131 6.45 1.10 -11.76
N ILE A 132 6.28 1.85 -10.67
CA ILE A 132 5.38 3.02 -10.64
C ILE A 132 5.92 4.14 -11.51
N LYS A 133 7.23 4.38 -11.49
CA LYS A 133 7.90 5.33 -12.40
C LYS A 133 7.72 4.94 -13.88
N ASP A 134 7.71 3.64 -14.18
CA ASP A 134 7.43 3.13 -15.53
C ASP A 134 5.97 3.45 -15.97
N ILE A 135 4.99 3.34 -15.05
CA ILE A 135 3.61 3.77 -15.30
C ILE A 135 3.56 5.28 -15.57
N ARG A 136 4.23 6.09 -14.74
CA ARG A 136 4.28 7.55 -14.91
C ARG A 136 4.95 7.98 -16.22
N GLU A 137 6.00 7.27 -16.65
CA GLU A 137 6.65 7.52 -17.95
C GLU A 137 5.68 7.34 -19.12
N LYS A 138 4.85 6.29 -19.10
CA LYS A 138 3.82 6.02 -20.11
C LYS A 138 2.71 7.10 -20.16
N LEU A 139 2.61 7.92 -19.10
CA LEU A 139 1.62 9.01 -18.96
C LEU A 139 2.24 10.40 -19.10
N SER A 140 3.53 10.50 -19.48
CA SER A 140 4.27 11.76 -19.53
C SER A 140 3.64 12.84 -20.43
N ASP A 141 2.86 12.46 -21.43
CA ASP A 141 2.12 13.39 -22.31
C ASP A 141 0.91 14.05 -21.63
N ILE A 142 0.40 13.49 -20.54
CA ILE A 142 -0.74 14.02 -19.76
C ILE A 142 -0.35 14.44 -18.34
N THR A 143 0.94 14.51 -18.02
CA THR A 143 1.45 15.02 -16.74
C THR A 143 1.90 16.49 -16.85
N GLY A 144 1.98 17.20 -15.73
CA GLY A 144 2.48 18.56 -15.59
C GLY A 144 1.42 19.58 -15.20
N ASP A 145 1.82 20.85 -15.17
CA ASP A 145 0.96 21.96 -14.73
C ASP A 145 -0.37 22.00 -15.51
N GLY A 146 -1.48 22.00 -14.78
CA GLY A 146 -2.84 22.00 -15.35
C GLY A 146 -3.31 20.67 -15.95
N LYS A 147 -2.51 19.61 -15.84
CA LYS A 147 -2.84 18.24 -16.24
C LYS A 147 -2.83 17.32 -15.00
N LEU A 148 -2.27 16.11 -15.09
CA LEU A 148 -1.99 15.32 -13.91
C LEU A 148 -0.75 15.86 -13.19
N ILE A 149 -0.94 16.35 -11.98
CA ILE A 149 0.13 16.83 -11.09
C ILE A 149 0.60 15.72 -10.14
N SER A 150 -0.24 14.70 -9.97
CA SER A 150 0.03 13.52 -9.19
C SER A 150 -0.50 12.27 -9.89
N ILE A 151 0.25 11.19 -9.78
CA ILE A 151 -0.14 9.83 -10.18
C ILE A 151 0.31 8.91 -9.06
N ASP A 152 -0.64 8.53 -8.21
CA ASP A 152 -0.43 7.75 -7.03
C ASP A 152 -0.93 6.33 -7.26
N VAL A 153 0.00 5.39 -7.22
CA VAL A 153 -0.27 3.99 -7.53
C VAL A 153 0.04 3.15 -6.31
N GLY A 154 -0.98 2.44 -5.84
CA GLY A 154 -0.85 1.54 -4.71
C GLY A 154 -1.28 0.11 -5.02
N SER A 155 -1.18 -0.75 -4.03
CA SER A 155 -1.68 -2.11 -4.09
C SER A 155 -2.73 -2.39 -3.02
N THR A 156 -3.65 -3.31 -3.34
CA THR A 156 -4.61 -3.82 -2.35
C THR A 156 -3.95 -4.73 -1.31
N HIS A 157 -2.73 -5.19 -1.57
CA HIS A 157 -1.98 -6.16 -0.77
C HIS A 157 -2.60 -7.57 -0.76
N ALA A 158 -3.22 -7.97 -1.85
CA ALA A 158 -3.86 -9.29 -1.94
C ALA A 158 -2.82 -10.42 -1.97
N HIS A 159 -2.90 -11.32 -0.96
CA HIS A 159 -2.00 -12.46 -0.79
C HIS A 159 -2.35 -13.66 -1.67
N SER A 160 -3.39 -13.55 -2.48
CA SER A 160 -3.75 -14.52 -3.52
C SER A 160 -3.53 -13.96 -4.92
N ALA A 161 -2.81 -12.83 -5.04
CA ALA A 161 -2.42 -12.25 -6.31
C ALA A 161 -1.04 -12.76 -6.78
N ILE A 162 -0.73 -12.53 -8.06
CA ILE A 162 0.54 -12.91 -8.66
C ILE A 162 1.69 -12.10 -8.05
N ASP A 163 2.84 -12.75 -7.85
CA ASP A 163 4.06 -12.11 -7.34
C ASP A 163 4.54 -10.99 -8.26
N THR A 164 4.40 -9.77 -7.81
CA THR A 164 4.82 -8.54 -8.50
C THR A 164 6.17 -8.02 -8.02
N GLN A 165 6.61 -8.44 -6.82
CA GLN A 165 7.88 -8.00 -6.24
C GLN A 165 9.06 -8.93 -6.56
N GLY A 166 8.81 -10.25 -6.74
CA GLY A 166 9.82 -11.25 -7.06
C GLY A 166 10.31 -12.08 -5.88
N LEU A 167 9.78 -11.86 -4.69
CA LEU A 167 10.22 -12.49 -3.45
C LEU A 167 9.62 -13.87 -3.20
N TRP A 168 8.54 -14.24 -3.88
CA TRP A 168 7.79 -15.48 -3.67
C TRP A 168 8.06 -16.56 -4.72
N GLY A 169 9.19 -16.48 -5.42
CA GLY A 169 9.66 -17.53 -6.33
C GLY A 169 10.45 -18.64 -5.64
N ASN A 170 10.85 -19.63 -6.43
CA ASN A 170 11.75 -20.70 -5.97
C ASN A 170 13.21 -20.20 -5.99
N ILE A 171 13.67 -19.63 -4.86
CA ILE A 171 15.04 -19.11 -4.71
C ILE A 171 16.09 -20.11 -5.24
N PRO A 172 17.06 -19.67 -6.07
CA PRO A 172 17.47 -18.29 -6.36
C PRO A 172 16.74 -17.60 -7.53
N ARG A 173 15.61 -18.10 -7.97
CA ARG A 173 14.84 -17.51 -9.07
C ARG A 173 13.76 -16.59 -8.51
N SER A 174 13.66 -15.40 -9.08
CA SER A 174 12.56 -14.48 -8.81
C SER A 174 11.21 -15.13 -9.16
N GLY A 175 10.18 -14.84 -8.37
CA GLY A 175 8.80 -15.21 -8.67
C GLY A 175 8.13 -14.26 -9.67
N ARG A 176 8.76 -13.12 -9.94
CA ARG A 176 8.27 -12.07 -10.83
C ARG A 176 8.36 -12.49 -12.31
N ASN A 177 7.26 -12.38 -13.01
CA ASN A 177 7.19 -12.56 -14.45
C ASN A 177 7.22 -11.20 -15.14
N GLN A 178 8.32 -10.88 -15.85
CA GLN A 178 8.50 -9.56 -16.46
C GLN A 178 7.44 -9.25 -17.52
N ASN A 179 7.04 -10.22 -18.36
CA ASN A 179 6.00 -9.99 -19.36
C ASN A 179 4.65 -9.64 -18.72
N TYR A 180 4.33 -10.27 -17.59
CA TYR A 180 3.15 -9.93 -16.81
C TYR A 180 3.23 -8.50 -16.27
N ILE A 181 4.38 -8.11 -15.72
CA ILE A 181 4.59 -6.75 -15.19
C ILE A 181 4.51 -5.70 -16.29
N ASP A 182 5.11 -5.95 -17.47
CA ASP A 182 5.04 -5.03 -18.61
C ASP A 182 3.59 -4.84 -19.10
N SER A 183 2.81 -5.93 -19.12
CA SER A 183 1.37 -5.86 -19.42
C SER A 183 0.59 -5.12 -18.34
N LEU A 184 0.91 -5.35 -17.07
CA LEU A 184 0.26 -4.73 -15.92
C LEU A 184 0.52 -3.22 -15.90
N THR A 185 1.77 -2.76 -16.04
CA THR A 185 2.12 -1.33 -16.05
C THR A 185 1.47 -0.61 -17.23
N GLN A 186 1.36 -1.27 -18.40
CA GLN A 186 0.63 -0.71 -19.54
C GLN A 186 -0.87 -0.59 -19.24
N LYS A 187 -1.51 -1.63 -18.71
CA LYS A 187 -2.94 -1.61 -18.37
C LYS A 187 -3.25 -0.60 -17.26
N ALA A 188 -2.35 -0.41 -16.30
CA ALA A 188 -2.48 0.63 -15.27
C ALA A 188 -2.42 2.03 -15.89
N ALA A 189 -1.45 2.29 -16.77
CA ALA A 189 -1.37 3.55 -17.50
C ALA A 189 -2.61 3.79 -18.37
N ASP A 190 -3.12 2.77 -19.04
CA ASP A 190 -4.34 2.87 -19.86
C ASP A 190 -5.57 3.17 -19.01
N ALA A 191 -5.70 2.57 -17.80
CA ALA A 191 -6.79 2.86 -16.88
C ALA A 191 -6.73 4.31 -16.38
N ILE A 192 -5.55 4.78 -15.96
CA ILE A 192 -5.36 6.18 -15.51
C ILE A 192 -5.69 7.15 -16.64
N ARG A 193 -5.19 6.90 -17.85
CA ARG A 193 -5.48 7.73 -19.03
C ARG A 193 -6.96 7.80 -19.37
N GLU A 194 -7.66 6.66 -19.29
CA GLU A 194 -9.10 6.61 -19.53
C GLU A 194 -9.87 7.35 -18.43
N ALA A 195 -9.53 7.14 -17.16
CA ALA A 195 -10.13 7.88 -16.04
C ALA A 195 -9.91 9.39 -16.19
N TYR A 196 -8.71 9.83 -16.60
CA TYR A 196 -8.39 11.22 -16.88
C TYR A 196 -9.27 11.80 -18.01
N ASN A 197 -9.46 11.05 -19.09
CA ASN A 197 -10.19 11.53 -20.27
C ASN A 197 -11.71 11.52 -20.09
N ASN A 198 -12.25 10.64 -19.24
CA ASN A 198 -13.70 10.50 -19.05
C ASN A 198 -14.25 11.28 -17.85
N ARG A 199 -13.42 12.15 -17.20
CA ARG A 199 -13.87 13.00 -16.11
C ARG A 199 -15.15 13.76 -16.48
N SER A 200 -16.02 13.92 -15.50
CA SER A 200 -17.20 14.76 -15.60
C SER A 200 -17.42 15.53 -14.32
N GLU A 201 -18.02 16.71 -14.41
CA GLU A 201 -18.36 17.50 -13.23
C GLU A 201 -19.40 16.79 -12.35
N GLY A 202 -19.28 16.99 -11.05
CA GLY A 202 -20.15 16.40 -10.05
C GLY A 202 -19.86 16.88 -8.64
N ASN A 203 -20.44 16.21 -7.66
CA ASN A 203 -20.23 16.50 -6.25
C ASN A 203 -19.53 15.31 -5.61
N LEU A 204 -18.55 15.62 -4.77
CA LEU A 204 -17.89 14.65 -3.91
C LEU A 204 -18.48 14.75 -2.51
N TYR A 205 -18.73 13.62 -1.90
CA TYR A 205 -19.22 13.47 -0.52
C TYR A 205 -18.27 12.58 0.25
N TYR A 206 -18.24 12.75 1.58
CA TYR A 206 -17.42 11.98 2.48
C TYR A 206 -18.16 11.64 3.77
N ALA A 207 -17.92 10.45 4.28
CA ALA A 207 -18.27 10.00 5.61
C ALA A 207 -17.25 8.97 6.12
N SER A 208 -17.14 8.84 7.44
CA SER A 208 -16.37 7.79 8.09
C SER A 208 -17.16 7.16 9.23
N LYS A 209 -16.79 5.93 9.62
CA LYS A 209 -17.40 5.21 10.72
C LYS A 209 -16.35 4.34 11.42
N SER A 210 -16.25 4.47 12.76
CA SER A 210 -15.48 3.54 13.57
C SER A 210 -16.16 2.17 13.58
N CYS A 211 -15.41 1.15 13.21
CA CYS A 211 -15.84 -0.24 13.07
C CYS A 211 -14.76 -1.20 13.62
N PRO A 212 -14.30 -1.04 14.89
CA PRO A 212 -13.15 -1.80 15.41
C PRO A 212 -13.35 -3.31 15.35
N GLN A 213 -14.60 -3.78 15.41
CA GLN A 213 -14.92 -5.21 15.30
C GLN A 213 -14.61 -5.82 13.91
N MET A 214 -14.39 -5.00 12.89
CA MET A 214 -14.11 -5.46 11.52
C MET A 214 -12.63 -5.81 11.31
N PHE A 215 -11.77 -5.45 12.27
CA PHE A 215 -10.31 -5.55 12.15
C PHE A 215 -9.72 -6.33 13.30
N TYR A 216 -8.60 -6.97 13.03
CA TYR A 216 -7.78 -7.65 14.02
C TYR A 216 -6.32 -7.26 13.80
N ASP A 217 -5.66 -6.83 14.88
CA ASP A 217 -4.23 -6.57 14.92
C ASP A 217 -3.50 -7.78 15.50
N GLY A 218 -2.54 -8.29 14.78
CA GLY A 218 -1.75 -9.47 15.17
C GLY A 218 -0.53 -9.14 16.03
N ARG A 219 -0.25 -7.85 16.27
CA ARG A 219 0.93 -7.39 17.01
C ARG A 219 0.54 -6.42 18.13
N ASP A 220 1.22 -6.53 19.27
CA ASP A 220 1.20 -5.52 20.31
C ASP A 220 2.20 -4.38 20.03
N PRO A 221 1.93 -3.10 20.41
CA PRO A 221 0.70 -2.63 21.04
C PRO A 221 -0.48 -2.70 20.09
N TYR A 222 -1.66 -3.07 20.56
CA TYR A 222 -2.86 -3.08 19.73
C TYR A 222 -3.15 -1.66 19.22
N SER A 223 -2.90 -1.43 17.95
CA SER A 223 -3.06 -0.12 17.30
C SER A 223 -3.63 -0.30 15.90
N ILE A 224 -4.83 0.21 15.69
CA ILE A 224 -5.51 0.17 14.39
C ILE A 224 -6.07 1.55 14.04
N ASP A 225 -6.15 1.86 12.75
CA ASP A 225 -7.15 2.79 12.28
C ASP A 225 -8.48 2.02 12.24
N ASP A 226 -9.36 2.30 13.19
CA ASP A 226 -10.61 1.57 13.35
C ASP A 226 -11.73 2.08 12.46
N LYS A 227 -11.45 3.02 11.57
CA LYS A 227 -12.43 3.64 10.69
C LYS A 227 -12.48 2.99 9.31
N ILE A 228 -13.70 2.92 8.76
CA ILE A 228 -13.95 2.78 7.34
C ILE A 228 -14.27 4.17 6.80
N HIS A 229 -13.42 4.66 5.91
CA HIS A 229 -13.57 5.95 5.23
C HIS A 229 -14.23 5.72 3.87
N PHE A 230 -15.14 6.60 3.52
CA PHE A 230 -15.94 6.47 2.32
C PHE A 230 -16.06 7.81 1.58
N PHE A 231 -15.67 7.82 0.31
CA PHE A 231 -15.95 8.93 -0.60
C PHE A 231 -16.95 8.48 -1.65
N HIS A 232 -17.86 9.37 -1.99
CA HIS A 232 -18.88 9.15 -2.99
C HIS A 232 -18.91 10.31 -3.98
N PHE A 233 -18.58 10.03 -5.22
CA PHE A 233 -18.71 11.02 -6.30
C PHE A 233 -20.01 10.79 -7.08
N VAL A 234 -20.83 11.84 -7.16
CA VAL A 234 -22.09 11.87 -7.90
C VAL A 234 -21.95 12.79 -9.10
N PRO A 235 -21.88 12.26 -10.33
CA PRO A 235 -21.75 13.08 -11.52
C PRO A 235 -23.02 13.90 -11.82
N ASN A 236 -22.87 15.14 -12.31
CA ASN A 236 -23.98 15.96 -12.74
C ASN A 236 -24.55 15.49 -14.10
N ALA A 237 -23.74 14.78 -14.88
CA ALA A 237 -24.11 14.33 -16.22
C ALA A 237 -25.01 13.09 -16.16
N GLU A 238 -26.15 13.13 -16.81
CA GLU A 238 -27.08 12.00 -16.92
C GLU A 238 -26.41 10.78 -17.60
N GLY A 239 -26.64 9.60 -17.05
CA GLY A 239 -26.12 8.33 -17.57
C GLY A 239 -24.67 8.00 -17.22
N LYS A 240 -23.97 8.86 -16.50
CA LYS A 240 -22.68 8.55 -15.89
C LYS A 240 -22.91 7.77 -14.59
N LYS A 241 -22.02 6.85 -14.29
CA LYS A 241 -22.05 6.11 -13.03
C LYS A 241 -21.47 6.94 -11.89
N GLU A 242 -22.00 6.71 -10.71
CA GLU A 242 -21.40 7.17 -9.45
C GLU A 242 -20.11 6.40 -9.16
N ILE A 243 -19.19 6.99 -8.38
CA ILE A 243 -17.93 6.36 -8.00
C ILE A 243 -17.89 6.25 -6.48
N TYR A 244 -17.72 5.05 -5.99
CA TYR A 244 -17.54 4.73 -4.58
C TYR A 244 -16.06 4.45 -4.32
N ILE A 245 -15.48 5.12 -3.33
CA ILE A 245 -14.08 4.93 -2.90
C ILE A 245 -14.11 4.55 -1.43
N ALA A 246 -13.58 3.38 -1.10
CA ALA A 246 -13.44 2.94 0.29
C ALA A 246 -11.97 2.86 0.68
N ASN A 247 -11.63 3.39 1.87
CA ASN A 247 -10.29 3.28 2.45
C ASN A 247 -10.40 2.75 3.87
N PHE A 248 -9.65 1.71 4.17
CA PHE A 248 -9.44 1.15 5.51
C PHE A 248 -8.25 0.19 5.50
N GLY A 249 -7.66 -0.07 6.67
CA GLY A 249 -6.51 -0.96 6.83
C GLY A 249 -6.93 -2.40 7.10
N ALA A 250 -6.79 -3.30 6.11
CA ALA A 250 -6.93 -4.74 6.32
C ALA A 250 -6.21 -5.54 5.23
N HIS A 251 -5.40 -6.53 5.64
CA HIS A 251 -4.77 -7.47 4.71
C HIS A 251 -5.80 -8.34 4.01
N PRO A 252 -5.83 -8.40 2.68
CA PRO A 252 -6.62 -9.37 1.93
C PRO A 252 -5.94 -10.74 1.92
N ILE A 253 -6.11 -11.49 3.04
CA ILE A 253 -5.53 -12.82 3.28
C ILE A 253 -6.59 -13.88 3.53
N ASN A 254 -7.85 -13.58 3.21
CA ASN A 254 -9.02 -14.32 3.68
C ASN A 254 -9.14 -15.73 3.09
N LEU A 255 -8.56 -15.99 1.91
CA LEU A 255 -8.47 -17.34 1.36
C LEU A 255 -7.45 -18.21 2.10
N GLY A 256 -6.55 -17.59 2.85
CA GLY A 256 -5.64 -18.21 3.79
C GLY A 256 -4.42 -18.86 3.15
N TRP A 257 -3.54 -19.34 4.05
CA TRP A 257 -2.23 -19.91 3.72
C TRP A 257 -2.25 -21.07 2.72
N SER A 258 -3.32 -21.86 2.66
CA SER A 258 -3.39 -23.05 1.80
C SER A 258 -3.93 -22.78 0.40
N ASN A 259 -4.44 -21.58 0.14
CA ASN A 259 -4.95 -21.22 -1.17
C ASN A 259 -3.83 -21.24 -2.23
N THR A 260 -4.15 -21.77 -3.42
CA THR A 260 -3.24 -21.79 -4.58
C THR A 260 -3.87 -21.18 -5.82
N GLU A 261 -5.07 -20.60 -5.70
CA GLU A 261 -5.79 -20.00 -6.80
C GLU A 261 -5.72 -18.46 -6.74
N ILE A 262 -5.65 -17.83 -7.90
CA ILE A 262 -5.60 -16.38 -8.05
C ILE A 262 -6.92 -15.76 -7.62
N SER A 263 -6.85 -14.70 -6.79
CA SER A 263 -8.00 -13.92 -6.35
C SER A 263 -7.57 -12.52 -5.92
N GLY A 264 -8.44 -11.52 -6.15
CA GLY A 264 -8.35 -10.18 -5.57
C GLY A 264 -8.84 -10.13 -4.12
N ASP A 265 -9.28 -11.26 -3.53
CA ASP A 265 -9.79 -11.39 -2.17
C ASP A 265 -10.98 -10.46 -1.88
N PHE A 266 -11.23 -10.04 -0.62
CA PHE A 266 -12.40 -9.25 -0.24
C PHE A 266 -12.59 -7.95 -1.04
N PRO A 267 -11.54 -7.21 -1.50
CA PRO A 267 -11.75 -6.01 -2.31
C PRO A 267 -12.53 -6.28 -3.60
N TYR A 268 -12.27 -7.41 -4.26
CA TYR A 268 -13.01 -7.82 -5.44
C TYR A 268 -14.50 -8.08 -5.14
N TYR A 269 -14.80 -8.69 -3.98
CA TYR A 269 -16.20 -9.03 -3.63
C TYR A 269 -16.98 -7.82 -3.12
N ILE A 270 -16.34 -6.84 -2.48
CA ILE A 270 -16.96 -5.54 -2.17
C ILE A 270 -17.31 -4.82 -3.48
N GLU A 271 -16.37 -4.73 -4.44
CA GLU A 271 -16.64 -4.15 -5.76
C GLU A 271 -17.84 -4.81 -6.42
N LYS A 272 -17.85 -6.14 -6.44
CA LYS A 272 -18.93 -6.92 -7.06
C LYS A 272 -20.29 -6.60 -6.45
N GLU A 273 -20.36 -6.47 -5.13
CA GLU A 273 -21.58 -6.13 -4.42
C GLU A 273 -22.03 -4.69 -4.74
N VAL A 274 -21.12 -3.71 -4.68
CA VAL A 274 -21.42 -2.32 -5.03
C VAL A 274 -21.90 -2.18 -6.48
N VAL A 275 -21.24 -2.85 -7.42
CA VAL A 275 -21.64 -2.82 -8.84
C VAL A 275 -23.03 -3.44 -9.05
N ASN A 276 -23.33 -4.55 -8.36
CA ASN A 276 -24.62 -5.24 -8.51
C ASN A 276 -25.78 -4.43 -7.89
N GLU A 277 -25.60 -3.92 -6.68
CA GLU A 277 -26.69 -3.30 -5.92
C GLU A 277 -26.87 -1.80 -6.24
N LYS A 278 -25.78 -1.09 -6.52
CA LYS A 278 -25.81 0.37 -6.76
C LYS A 278 -25.55 0.76 -8.22
N ASN A 279 -25.09 -0.16 -9.06
CA ASN A 279 -24.61 0.13 -10.42
C ASN A 279 -23.56 1.25 -10.45
N ALA A 280 -22.78 1.36 -9.38
CA ALA A 280 -21.69 2.33 -9.22
C ALA A 280 -20.34 1.70 -9.57
N ASP A 281 -19.37 2.53 -9.94
CA ASP A 281 -17.98 2.14 -10.04
C ASP A 281 -17.36 2.13 -8.63
N PHE A 282 -16.35 1.29 -8.39
CA PHE A 282 -15.78 1.10 -7.05
C PHE A 282 -14.25 1.00 -7.08
N ILE A 283 -13.60 1.57 -6.09
CA ILE A 283 -12.18 1.38 -5.79
C ILE A 283 -11.98 1.20 -4.28
N PHE A 284 -11.22 0.17 -3.92
CA PHE A 284 -10.67 -0.01 -2.57
C PHE A 284 -9.25 0.54 -2.53
N ILE A 285 -8.95 1.37 -1.55
CA ILE A 285 -7.63 1.93 -1.26
C ILE A 285 -7.18 1.37 0.08
N GLN A 286 -6.01 0.72 0.11
CA GLN A 286 -5.46 0.15 1.32
C GLN A 286 -5.10 1.23 2.33
N GLY A 287 -5.35 0.97 3.62
CA GLY A 287 -4.98 1.83 4.73
C GLY A 287 -3.64 1.48 5.38
N ALA A 288 -3.45 1.90 6.63
CA ALA A 288 -2.32 1.48 7.46
C ALA A 288 -2.53 0.04 7.90
N ILE A 289 -1.63 -0.87 7.55
CA ILE A 289 -1.75 -2.31 7.82
C ILE A 289 -0.55 -2.91 8.53
N GLY A 290 0.38 -2.09 9.03
CA GLY A 290 1.43 -2.54 9.93
C GLY A 290 0.83 -3.29 11.14
N GLY A 291 1.62 -4.15 11.81
CA GLY A 291 1.08 -5.00 12.88
C GLY A 291 0.33 -6.24 12.37
N ALA A 292 0.46 -6.58 11.08
CA ALA A 292 -0.28 -7.66 10.43
C ALA A 292 -1.81 -7.51 10.57
N ILE A 293 -2.31 -6.26 10.46
CA ILE A 293 -3.74 -5.97 10.57
C ILE A 293 -4.51 -6.64 9.43
N HIS A 294 -5.52 -7.40 9.76
CA HIS A 294 -6.36 -8.08 8.78
C HIS A 294 -7.86 -7.99 9.11
N SER A 295 -8.70 -8.40 8.15
CA SER A 295 -10.15 -8.48 8.31
C SER A 295 -10.53 -9.49 9.40
N ASP A 296 -11.40 -9.09 10.31
CA ASP A 296 -11.96 -10.01 11.30
C ASP A 296 -13.23 -10.69 10.77
N MET A 297 -13.10 -11.96 10.41
CA MET A 297 -14.18 -12.80 9.90
C MET A 297 -14.82 -13.68 11.00
N GLY A 298 -14.81 -13.20 12.24
CA GLY A 298 -15.30 -13.94 13.38
C GLY A 298 -16.82 -13.82 13.60
N VAL A 299 -17.29 -14.63 14.55
CA VAL A 299 -18.71 -14.66 14.96
C VAL A 299 -19.22 -13.37 15.56
N GLN A 300 -18.31 -12.52 16.08
CA GLN A 300 -18.63 -11.19 16.60
C GLN A 300 -19.19 -10.26 15.53
N ASN A 301 -18.88 -10.53 14.25
CA ASN A 301 -19.43 -9.83 13.08
C ASN A 301 -20.65 -10.57 12.48
N GLY A 302 -21.16 -11.60 13.13
CA GLY A 302 -22.29 -12.39 12.66
C GLY A 302 -21.92 -13.43 11.58
N ILE A 303 -20.62 -13.66 11.34
CA ILE A 303 -20.13 -14.63 10.34
C ILE A 303 -20.08 -16.02 11.00
N PRO A 304 -20.83 -17.02 10.50
CA PRO A 304 -20.86 -18.36 11.07
C PRO A 304 -19.52 -19.07 11.05
N GLU A 305 -19.20 -19.83 12.11
CA GLU A 305 -17.92 -20.54 12.23
C GLU A 305 -17.74 -21.68 11.22
N ASP A 306 -18.83 -22.32 10.83
CA ASP A 306 -18.87 -23.51 9.96
C ASP A 306 -18.72 -23.19 8.47
N LEU A 307 -18.66 -21.93 8.09
CA LEU A 307 -18.38 -21.50 6.72
C LEU A 307 -16.92 -21.75 6.33
N THR A 308 -16.70 -22.03 5.06
CA THR A 308 -15.35 -22.04 4.47
C THR A 308 -14.72 -20.64 4.48
N SER A 309 -13.39 -20.54 4.34
CA SER A 309 -12.69 -19.26 4.24
C SER A 309 -13.25 -18.38 3.12
N PHE A 310 -13.59 -18.98 1.97
CA PHE A 310 -14.18 -18.26 0.84
C PHE A 310 -15.60 -17.72 1.17
N GLU A 311 -16.43 -18.50 1.83
CA GLU A 311 -17.77 -18.06 2.24
C GLU A 311 -17.67 -16.96 3.30
N LYS A 312 -16.80 -17.09 4.29
CA LYS A 312 -16.54 -16.05 5.30
C LYS A 312 -16.05 -14.74 4.68
N MET A 313 -15.14 -14.82 3.71
CA MET A 313 -14.65 -13.65 2.98
C MET A 313 -15.79 -12.93 2.25
N LYS A 314 -16.71 -13.67 1.62
CA LYS A 314 -17.87 -13.07 0.97
C LYS A 314 -18.83 -12.41 1.96
N GLU A 315 -19.11 -13.07 3.10
CA GLU A 315 -19.94 -12.47 4.15
C GLU A 315 -19.30 -11.20 4.72
N TYR A 316 -17.98 -11.20 4.97
CA TYR A 316 -17.23 -9.99 5.35
C TYR A 316 -17.39 -8.87 4.31
N SER A 317 -17.26 -9.20 3.02
CA SER A 317 -17.42 -8.24 1.93
C SER A 317 -18.83 -7.65 1.86
N ASN A 318 -19.87 -8.46 2.08
CA ASN A 318 -21.26 -8.01 2.15
C ASN A 318 -21.47 -7.04 3.33
N ILE A 319 -20.93 -7.37 4.51
CA ILE A 319 -21.02 -6.51 5.70
C ILE A 319 -20.33 -5.15 5.45
N VAL A 320 -19.14 -5.17 4.84
CA VAL A 320 -18.44 -3.92 4.47
C VAL A 320 -19.27 -3.11 3.47
N ALA A 321 -19.84 -3.74 2.44
CA ALA A 321 -20.71 -3.06 1.47
C ALA A 321 -21.93 -2.42 2.15
N ASP A 322 -22.58 -3.10 3.10
CA ASP A 322 -23.68 -2.56 3.90
C ASP A 322 -23.24 -1.33 4.71
N ILE A 323 -22.04 -1.36 5.30
CA ILE A 323 -21.46 -0.19 6.00
C ILE A 323 -21.26 0.97 5.02
N LEU A 324 -20.77 0.73 3.81
CA LEU A 324 -20.62 1.78 2.79
C LEU A 324 -21.99 2.38 2.41
N TYR A 325 -23.04 1.57 2.35
CA TYR A 325 -24.41 2.06 2.05
C TYR A 325 -24.94 2.92 3.20
N GLU A 326 -24.69 2.55 4.46
CA GLU A 326 -25.04 3.38 5.61
C GLU A 326 -24.26 4.71 5.62
N LEU A 327 -22.96 4.68 5.25
CA LEU A 327 -22.12 5.86 5.14
C LEU A 327 -22.61 6.79 4.03
N ASN A 328 -23.04 6.24 2.90
CA ASN A 328 -23.59 7.01 1.80
C ASN A 328 -24.81 7.87 2.21
N GLU A 329 -25.66 7.36 3.12
CA GLU A 329 -26.83 8.10 3.62
C GLU A 329 -26.44 9.29 4.53
N LYS A 330 -25.21 9.29 5.07
CA LYS A 330 -24.71 10.28 6.05
C LYS A 330 -23.60 11.16 5.49
N ALA A 331 -23.16 10.86 4.26
CA ALA A 331 -22.01 11.52 3.67
C ALA A 331 -22.29 13.01 3.42
N GLU A 332 -21.36 13.85 3.83
CA GLU A 332 -21.42 15.30 3.70
C GLU A 332 -20.67 15.76 2.44
N LYS A 333 -21.17 16.83 1.82
CA LYS A 333 -20.56 17.39 0.63
C LYS A 333 -19.18 17.96 0.94
N VAL A 334 -18.18 17.60 0.15
CA VAL A 334 -16.81 18.08 0.24
C VAL A 334 -16.59 19.25 -0.73
N GLU A 335 -16.02 20.35 -0.21
CA GLU A 335 -15.62 21.49 -1.05
C GLU A 335 -14.54 21.07 -2.07
N PRO A 336 -14.59 21.56 -3.33
CA PRO A 336 -13.61 21.21 -4.35
C PRO A 336 -12.27 21.94 -4.11
N ILE A 337 -11.50 21.39 -3.19
CA ILE A 337 -10.13 21.76 -2.84
C ILE A 337 -9.29 20.48 -2.91
N LEU A 338 -8.29 20.47 -3.75
CA LEU A 338 -7.35 19.36 -3.91
C LEU A 338 -5.93 19.91 -3.79
N ASN A 339 -5.28 19.60 -2.70
CA ASN A 339 -3.87 19.89 -2.50
C ASN A 339 -3.08 18.59 -2.44
N VAL A 340 -1.99 18.50 -3.18
CA VAL A 340 -1.13 17.31 -3.24
C VAL A 340 0.32 17.72 -3.17
N ARG A 341 1.10 17.04 -2.33
CA ARG A 341 2.53 17.23 -2.23
C ARG A 341 3.24 15.92 -1.93
N HIS A 342 4.31 15.64 -2.64
CA HIS A 342 5.17 14.50 -2.40
C HIS A 342 6.57 14.92 -2.01
N ALA A 343 7.24 14.04 -1.26
CA ALA A 343 8.66 14.14 -0.96
C ALA A 343 9.32 12.76 -1.17
N GLN A 344 10.61 12.81 -1.51
CA GLN A 344 11.42 11.61 -1.56
C GLN A 344 11.99 11.34 -0.16
N VAL A 345 12.04 10.06 0.20
CA VAL A 345 12.58 9.58 1.48
C VAL A 345 13.58 8.46 1.24
N ASP A 346 14.72 8.52 1.95
CA ASP A 346 15.73 7.48 1.88
C ASP A 346 15.60 6.52 3.07
N PHE A 347 15.28 5.26 2.79
CA PHE A 347 15.25 4.21 3.79
C PHE A 347 16.60 3.49 3.84
N GLU A 348 17.26 3.46 5.01
CA GLU A 348 18.46 2.65 5.20
C GLU A 348 18.10 1.16 5.15
N ILE A 349 18.75 0.41 4.27
CA ILE A 349 18.62 -1.04 4.21
C ILE A 349 19.67 -1.65 5.13
N ASN A 350 19.26 -2.02 6.34
CA ASN A 350 20.12 -2.75 7.28
C ASN A 350 19.56 -4.12 7.68
N ASN A 351 18.39 -4.49 7.16
CA ASN A 351 17.85 -5.85 7.21
C ASN A 351 18.63 -6.75 6.26
N PHE A 352 19.17 -7.86 6.79
CA PHE A 352 19.98 -8.80 6.01
C PHE A 352 19.19 -9.49 4.89
N VAL A 353 17.93 -9.87 5.13
CA VAL A 353 17.09 -10.54 4.13
C VAL A 353 16.83 -9.62 2.95
N PHE A 354 16.50 -8.37 3.24
CA PHE A 354 16.25 -7.35 2.22
C PHE A 354 17.53 -7.03 1.42
N LEU A 355 18.69 -6.89 2.10
CA LEU A 355 20.00 -6.72 1.45
C LEU A 355 20.33 -7.86 0.51
N LEU A 356 20.04 -9.11 0.93
CA LEU A 356 20.28 -10.29 0.10
C LEU A 356 19.38 -10.29 -1.13
N ALA A 357 18.07 -10.01 -0.96
CA ALA A 357 17.12 -9.96 -2.06
C ALA A 357 17.49 -8.88 -3.10
N ALA A 358 17.83 -7.69 -2.63
CA ALA A 358 18.26 -6.58 -3.49
C ALA A 358 19.59 -6.91 -4.21
N SER A 359 20.59 -7.49 -3.50
CA SER A 359 21.89 -7.84 -4.11
C SER A 359 21.80 -8.99 -5.12
N ALA A 360 20.82 -9.86 -4.98
CA ALA A 360 20.58 -10.98 -5.88
C ALA A 360 19.65 -10.63 -7.06
N ASP A 361 19.25 -9.36 -7.18
CA ASP A 361 18.30 -8.87 -8.20
C ASP A 361 16.98 -9.69 -8.23
N LEU A 362 16.53 -10.12 -7.05
CA LEU A 362 15.26 -10.86 -6.90
C LEU A 362 14.07 -9.94 -7.00
N CYS A 363 14.21 -8.70 -6.52
CA CYS A 363 13.18 -7.67 -6.54
C CYS A 363 13.67 -6.42 -7.30
N ASN A 364 12.74 -5.64 -7.87
CA ASN A 364 13.09 -4.46 -8.67
C ASN A 364 13.43 -3.23 -7.79
N VAL A 365 14.30 -3.43 -6.79
CA VAL A 365 14.77 -2.37 -5.89
C VAL A 365 16.01 -1.68 -6.48
N LYS A 366 15.99 -0.36 -6.50
CA LYS A 366 17.14 0.46 -6.91
C LYS A 366 17.90 0.96 -5.68
N ALA A 367 18.66 0.04 -5.06
CA ALA A 367 19.47 0.36 -3.91
C ALA A 367 20.82 0.99 -4.31
N PHE A 368 21.34 1.89 -3.48
CA PHE A 368 22.61 2.59 -3.67
C PHE A 368 23.40 2.68 -2.36
N LYS A 369 24.66 3.05 -2.47
CA LYS A 369 25.57 3.22 -1.33
C LYS A 369 25.84 4.70 -1.08
N GLU A 370 25.76 5.11 0.18
CA GLU A 370 26.15 6.43 0.63
C GLU A 370 26.75 6.37 2.04
N ASN A 371 27.89 7.00 2.25
CA ASN A 371 28.59 7.03 3.55
C ASN A 371 28.79 5.64 4.22
N GLY A 372 28.97 4.59 3.41
CA GLY A 372 29.18 3.21 3.89
C GLY A 372 27.91 2.47 4.29
N LYS A 373 26.72 3.07 4.12
CA LYS A 373 25.42 2.48 4.32
C LYS A 373 24.73 2.25 2.98
N ILE A 374 23.73 1.37 2.95
CA ILE A 374 22.92 1.08 1.77
C ILE A 374 21.54 1.69 1.99
N TYR A 375 21.04 2.34 0.96
CA TYR A 375 19.73 2.99 0.96
C TYR A 375 18.92 2.61 -0.27
N LEU A 376 17.62 2.73 -0.17
CA LEU A 376 16.72 2.93 -1.30
C LEU A 376 16.02 4.28 -1.14
N THR A 377 15.72 4.95 -2.25
CA THR A 377 14.86 6.13 -2.24
C THR A 377 13.45 5.71 -2.61
N SER A 378 12.51 6.10 -1.77
CA SER A 378 11.08 5.95 -1.95
C SER A 378 10.38 7.31 -1.95
N GLU A 379 9.05 7.31 -1.92
CA GLU A 379 8.21 8.51 -1.95
C GLU A 379 7.14 8.44 -0.89
N ILE A 380 6.92 9.56 -0.19
CA ILE A 380 5.76 9.80 0.66
C ILE A 380 4.92 10.91 0.06
N GLY A 381 3.63 10.92 0.35
CA GLY A 381 2.70 11.93 -0.13
C GLY A 381 1.80 12.49 0.96
N TYR A 382 1.39 13.72 0.76
CA TYR A 382 0.35 14.39 1.53
C TYR A 382 -0.71 14.92 0.58
N VAL A 383 -1.97 14.53 0.82
CA VAL A 383 -3.12 14.95 0.01
C VAL A 383 -4.19 15.54 0.91
N GLU A 384 -4.71 16.71 0.53
CA GLU A 384 -5.93 17.28 1.12
C GLU A 384 -7.08 17.21 0.14
N ILE A 385 -8.20 16.65 0.59
CA ILE A 385 -9.48 16.65 -0.12
C ILE A 385 -10.50 17.44 0.70
N GLY A 386 -10.93 18.57 0.19
CA GLY A 386 -11.67 19.55 0.99
C GLY A 386 -10.75 20.24 2.01
N LYS A 387 -11.33 20.74 3.11
CA LYS A 387 -10.56 21.42 4.16
C LYS A 387 -10.07 20.48 5.25
N ASN A 388 -10.82 19.40 5.50
CA ASN A 388 -10.68 18.64 6.74
C ASN A 388 -10.27 17.17 6.50
N ILE A 389 -10.04 16.75 5.25
CA ILE A 389 -9.64 15.37 4.97
C ILE A 389 -8.15 15.36 4.60
N LYS A 390 -7.34 14.75 5.47
CA LYS A 390 -5.88 14.72 5.41
C LYS A 390 -5.42 13.29 5.14
N ILE A 391 -4.75 13.08 4.04
CA ILE A 391 -4.33 11.75 3.59
C ILE A 391 -2.80 11.69 3.59
N LEU A 392 -2.25 10.68 4.27
CA LEU A 392 -0.83 10.38 4.29
C LEU A 392 -0.57 9.17 3.39
N GLU A 393 0.23 9.33 2.36
CA GLU A 393 0.60 8.25 1.45
C GLU A 393 1.87 7.57 1.93
N ALA A 394 1.74 6.32 2.37
CA ALA A 394 2.81 5.53 2.93
C ALA A 394 3.36 4.51 1.90
N PRO A 395 4.68 4.45 1.69
CA PRO A 395 5.27 3.59 0.67
C PRO A 395 5.46 2.12 1.12
N GLY A 396 4.70 1.68 2.09
CA GLY A 396 4.78 0.34 2.67
C GLY A 396 3.66 0.08 3.65
N GLU A 397 3.85 -0.98 4.44
CA GLU A 397 2.95 -1.39 5.51
C GLU A 397 3.28 -0.59 6.78
N ALA A 398 2.82 0.68 6.82
CA ALA A 398 3.07 1.55 7.97
C ALA A 398 2.30 1.06 9.20
N MET A 399 3.00 1.00 10.34
CA MET A 399 2.36 0.74 11.62
C MET A 399 1.49 1.94 12.03
N PRO A 400 0.23 1.72 12.44
CA PRO A 400 -0.71 2.81 12.74
C PRO A 400 -0.21 3.79 13.81
N GLU A 401 0.59 3.33 14.77
CA GLU A 401 1.15 4.20 15.80
C GLU A 401 2.07 5.29 15.24
N LEU A 402 2.70 5.07 14.07
CA LEU A 402 3.49 6.12 13.39
C LEU A 402 2.61 7.30 12.98
N VAL A 403 1.33 7.04 12.71
CA VAL A 403 0.36 8.06 12.32
C VAL A 403 -0.44 8.55 13.52
N TYR A 404 -1.01 7.65 14.31
CA TYR A 404 -2.00 7.97 15.35
C TYR A 404 -1.40 8.03 16.76
N GLY A 405 -0.13 7.65 16.94
CA GLY A 405 0.50 7.54 18.26
C GLY A 405 0.16 6.22 18.95
N GLY A 406 0.44 6.14 20.25
CA GLY A 406 0.23 4.90 21.02
C GLY A 406 1.45 4.02 21.08
N PHE A 407 2.63 4.56 20.86
CA PHE A 407 3.89 3.84 20.98
C PHE A 407 4.11 3.21 22.34
N TYR A 408 4.83 2.10 22.38
CA TYR A 408 5.35 1.55 23.62
C TYR A 408 6.27 2.54 24.34
N SER A 409 6.12 2.60 25.68
CA SER A 409 7.08 3.27 26.56
C SER A 409 8.44 2.54 26.54
N ALA A 410 9.50 3.20 27.03
CA ALA A 410 10.81 2.57 27.13
C ALA A 410 10.82 1.29 27.99
N GLU A 411 9.87 1.12 28.92
CA GLU A 411 9.78 -0.08 29.76
C GLU A 411 9.15 -1.26 29.01
N GLU A 412 8.30 -1.00 28.00
CA GLU A 412 7.57 -2.00 27.23
C GLU A 412 8.26 -2.33 25.90
N ALA A 413 8.90 -1.33 25.29
CA ALA A 413 9.52 -1.44 23.99
C ALA A 413 10.70 -2.42 23.97
N PHE A 414 10.83 -3.18 22.88
CA PHE A 414 11.88 -4.19 22.71
C PHE A 414 13.30 -3.66 22.90
N THR A 415 13.57 -2.42 22.47
CA THR A 415 14.91 -1.80 22.60
C THR A 415 15.16 -1.14 23.96
N GLY A 416 14.14 -1.01 24.80
CA GLY A 416 14.24 -0.29 26.08
C GLY A 416 14.37 1.24 25.94
N THR A 417 13.92 1.81 24.84
CA THR A 417 13.97 3.25 24.55
C THR A 417 12.60 3.80 24.15
N GLU A 418 12.39 5.11 24.35
CA GLU A 418 11.22 5.80 23.81
C GLU A 418 11.34 5.96 22.28
N TYR A 419 10.21 5.99 21.56
CA TYR A 419 10.18 6.48 20.19
C TYR A 419 10.34 8.02 20.19
N PRO A 420 11.20 8.59 19.33
CA PRO A 420 11.56 10.01 19.46
C PRO A 420 10.51 10.98 18.91
N TYR A 421 9.46 10.50 18.26
CA TYR A 421 8.43 11.31 17.61
C TYR A 421 7.06 11.00 18.20
N GLU A 422 6.15 11.97 18.11
CA GLU A 422 4.72 11.77 18.27
C GLU A 422 4.13 11.15 16.98
N GLY A 423 2.88 10.67 17.04
CA GLY A 423 2.16 10.28 15.82
C GLY A 423 1.93 11.48 14.89
N ILE A 424 2.10 11.28 13.59
CA ILE A 424 2.05 12.37 12.60
C ILE A 424 0.72 13.14 12.65
N ALA A 425 -0.38 12.50 13.05
CA ALA A 425 -1.69 13.12 13.19
C ALA A 425 -1.72 14.34 14.14
N ILE A 426 -0.70 14.51 15.02
CA ILE A 426 -0.58 15.68 15.88
C ILE A 426 -0.42 16.99 15.10
N CYS A 427 0.02 16.91 13.83
CA CYS A 427 0.16 18.08 12.96
C CYS A 427 -1.18 18.67 12.52
N PHE A 428 -2.30 17.98 12.76
CA PHE A 428 -3.63 18.34 12.25
C PHE A 428 -4.57 18.78 13.39
N GLY A 429 -5.67 19.42 13.02
CA GLY A 429 -6.69 19.88 13.97
C GLY A 429 -7.59 18.75 14.48
N GLU A 430 -8.29 19.00 15.59
CA GLU A 430 -9.24 18.04 16.17
C GLU A 430 -10.43 17.72 15.23
N ASP A 431 -10.76 18.62 14.31
CA ASP A 431 -11.84 18.47 13.34
C ASP A 431 -11.36 17.84 12.01
N ASP A 432 -10.06 17.52 11.89
CA ASP A 432 -9.52 16.90 10.71
C ASP A 432 -9.65 15.36 10.74
N GLU A 433 -10.06 14.79 9.64
CA GLU A 433 -10.05 13.35 9.41
C GLU A 433 -8.71 12.96 8.76
N VAL A 434 -7.93 12.16 9.49
CA VAL A 434 -6.61 11.70 9.02
C VAL A 434 -6.71 10.27 8.54
N LEU A 435 -6.32 10.04 7.28
CA LEU A 435 -6.34 8.74 6.62
C LEU A 435 -4.95 8.36 6.15
N VAL A 436 -4.75 7.06 5.94
CA VAL A 436 -3.54 6.54 5.29
C VAL A 436 -3.90 5.87 3.97
N PHE A 437 -3.18 6.21 2.89
CA PHE A 437 -3.12 5.42 1.68
C PHE A 437 -1.84 4.59 1.74
N GLY A 438 -1.99 3.33 2.16
CA GLY A 438 -0.88 2.41 2.36
C GLY A 438 -0.42 1.75 1.07
N LEU A 439 0.84 1.27 1.07
CA LEU A 439 1.47 0.64 -0.11
C LEU A 439 1.35 1.51 -1.36
N CYS A 440 1.46 2.83 -1.16
CA CYS A 440 1.32 3.85 -2.18
C CYS A 440 2.71 4.29 -2.66
N ASN A 441 2.90 4.30 -3.97
CA ASN A 441 4.12 4.74 -4.66
C ASN A 441 5.39 3.91 -4.38
N ASP A 442 5.31 2.90 -3.52
CA ASP A 442 6.33 1.85 -3.31
C ASP A 442 5.77 0.71 -2.43
N ALA A 443 6.58 -0.33 -2.22
CA ALA A 443 6.31 -1.43 -1.29
C ALA A 443 7.61 -1.82 -0.56
N VAL A 444 8.06 -0.93 0.34
CA VAL A 444 9.31 -1.09 1.10
C VAL A 444 9.22 -2.12 2.24
N GLY A 445 8.06 -2.80 2.36
CA GLY A 445 7.72 -3.70 3.46
C GLY A 445 7.22 -2.94 4.68
N TYR A 446 7.33 -3.59 5.86
CA TYR A 446 6.86 -2.98 7.10
C TYR A 446 7.70 -1.78 7.52
N ILE A 447 7.01 -0.70 7.88
CA ILE A 447 7.61 0.51 8.46
C ILE A 447 7.33 0.45 9.96
N VAL A 448 8.36 0.07 10.74
CA VAL A 448 8.26 -0.26 12.16
C VAL A 448 8.88 0.83 13.02
N PRO A 449 8.25 1.23 14.15
CA PRO A 449 8.85 2.14 15.11
C PRO A 449 10.19 1.62 15.63
N ASP A 450 11.23 2.45 15.62
CA ASP A 450 12.60 2.05 15.93
C ASP A 450 12.76 1.48 17.36
N ASN A 451 11.97 2.00 18.32
CA ASN A 451 12.02 1.60 19.72
C ASN A 451 11.51 0.17 19.94
N ASP A 452 10.66 -0.32 19.05
CA ASP A 452 10.11 -1.68 19.14
C ASP A 452 10.61 -2.61 18.02
N TYR A 453 11.73 -2.29 17.40
CA TYR A 453 12.33 -3.09 16.32
C TYR A 453 13.23 -4.20 16.85
N SER A 454 12.91 -5.48 16.54
CA SER A 454 13.75 -6.63 16.85
C SER A 454 14.54 -7.13 15.64
N SER A 455 15.84 -6.89 15.60
CA SER A 455 16.73 -7.46 14.57
C SER A 455 16.98 -8.96 14.71
N SER A 456 16.55 -9.57 15.82
CA SER A 456 16.77 -10.99 16.12
C SER A 456 15.62 -11.91 15.69
N GLY A 457 14.49 -11.36 15.20
CA GLY A 457 13.28 -12.13 14.91
C GLY A 457 12.69 -12.76 16.17
N ALA A 458 12.57 -11.97 17.25
CA ALA A 458 11.95 -12.39 18.47
C ALA A 458 10.47 -12.78 18.24
N GLU A 459 9.88 -13.52 19.19
CA GLU A 459 8.46 -13.84 19.14
C GLU A 459 7.63 -12.52 19.17
N GLY A 460 6.63 -12.41 18.31
CA GLY A 460 5.84 -11.19 18.13
C GLY A 460 6.48 -10.12 17.24
N HIS A 461 7.63 -10.40 16.61
CA HIS A 461 8.38 -9.47 15.76
C HIS A 461 8.62 -10.03 14.35
N TYR A 462 7.56 -10.51 13.73
CA TYR A 462 7.61 -11.07 12.37
C TYR A 462 7.86 -10.01 11.30
N GLU A 463 7.29 -8.83 11.46
CA GLU A 463 7.24 -7.74 10.50
C GLU A 463 8.65 -7.23 10.14
N GLU A 464 9.57 -7.25 11.10
CA GLU A 464 10.96 -6.86 10.88
C GLU A 464 11.67 -7.73 9.85
N THR A 465 11.20 -8.96 9.63
CA THR A 465 11.81 -9.86 8.63
C THR A 465 11.60 -9.37 7.20
N VAL A 466 10.55 -8.57 6.97
CA VAL A 466 10.17 -7.99 5.68
C VAL A 466 10.13 -6.45 5.72
N SER A 467 10.97 -5.84 6.56
CA SER A 467 11.21 -4.39 6.66
C SER A 467 12.57 -4.02 6.03
N THR A 468 12.75 -2.79 5.60
CA THR A 468 14.07 -2.28 5.17
C THR A 468 15.07 -2.30 6.32
N GLY A 469 14.63 -2.07 7.56
CA GLY A 469 15.49 -2.14 8.74
C GLY A 469 15.03 -1.27 9.91
N SER A 470 15.88 -1.25 10.94
CA SER A 470 15.60 -0.66 12.26
C SER A 470 15.45 0.87 12.28
N LYS A 471 15.52 1.54 11.13
CA LYS A 471 15.38 2.99 11.00
C LYS A 471 14.23 3.38 10.07
N SER A 472 13.39 2.40 9.71
CA SER A 472 12.27 2.66 8.80
C SER A 472 11.25 3.65 9.41
N GLY A 473 10.89 3.46 10.68
CA GLY A 473 9.97 4.35 11.38
C GLY A 473 10.50 5.78 11.51
N THR A 474 11.75 5.94 11.98
CA THR A 474 12.38 7.27 12.07
C THR A 474 12.41 7.97 10.70
N ALA A 475 12.85 7.29 9.63
CA ALA A 475 12.93 7.89 8.30
C ALA A 475 11.55 8.34 7.79
N PHE A 476 10.52 7.54 8.06
CA PHE A 476 9.13 7.84 7.71
C PHE A 476 8.61 9.06 8.48
N SER A 477 8.76 9.09 9.81
CA SER A 477 8.30 10.20 10.64
C SER A 477 9.01 11.51 10.30
N GLU A 478 10.35 11.50 10.20
CA GLU A 478 11.15 12.69 9.83
C GLU A 478 10.68 13.25 8.49
N ALA A 479 10.52 12.39 7.47
CA ALA A 479 10.13 12.84 6.15
C ALA A 479 8.72 13.48 6.13
N PHE A 480 7.76 12.95 6.91
CA PHE A 480 6.44 13.57 7.02
C PHE A 480 6.46 14.88 7.82
N PHE A 481 7.18 14.95 8.94
CA PHE A 481 7.30 16.20 9.68
C PHE A 481 7.96 17.28 8.82
N ASP A 482 9.02 16.94 8.09
CA ASP A 482 9.68 17.88 7.16
C ASP A 482 8.73 18.31 6.02
N LEU A 483 7.92 17.37 5.47
CA LEU A 483 6.95 17.67 4.41
C LEU A 483 5.85 18.61 4.91
N LEU A 484 5.36 18.40 6.12
CA LEU A 484 4.25 19.16 6.71
C LEU A 484 4.71 20.52 7.27
N ASP A 485 5.95 20.65 7.82
CA ASP A 485 6.51 21.89 8.33
C ASP A 485 6.69 22.98 7.25
N VAL A 486 6.83 22.56 5.99
CA VAL A 486 6.96 23.50 4.85
C VAL A 486 5.62 24.19 4.53
N TRP A 487 4.47 23.59 4.94
CA TRP A 487 3.12 23.97 4.50
C TRP A 487 2.14 24.26 5.65
N GLY A 488 2.60 24.11 6.93
CA GLY A 488 1.81 24.37 8.15
C GLY A 488 1.81 25.82 8.63
#